data_d5d7034fdbae3c502b16d9ac4e6eac83
#
_entry.id   d5d7034fdbae3c502b16d9ac4e6eac83
#
_cell.length_a   1.000
_cell.length_b   1.000
_cell.length_c   1.000
_cell.angle_alpha   90.00
_cell.angle_beta   90.00
_cell.angle_gamma   90.00
#
_symmetry.space_group_name_H-M   'P 1'
#
loop_
_entity.id
_entity.type
_entity.pdbx_description
1 polymer ?
#
loop_
_entity_poly.entity_id
_entity_poly.type
_entity_poly.pdbx_seq_one_letter_code
_entity_poly.pdbx_strand_id
1 'polypeptide(L)' 'NGEPRTLQPGMCLTIEPGLYFGAWRPDVDCPERYSNIGIRIEDDVLVGEKGPIVLTEMCPKTITEIESIVGIPI' A
#
# COMPACT_ATOMS: atom_id res chain seq x y z
N ASN A 1 -7.67 10.72 -21.93
CA ASN A 1 -9.06 11.06 -21.92
C ASN A 1 -9.55 10.94 -20.50
N GLY A 2 -10.28 11.83 -20.01
CA GLY A 2 -10.61 11.96 -18.61
C GLY A 2 -11.81 11.15 -18.12
N GLU A 3 -12.27 10.17 -18.87
CA GLU A 3 -13.42 9.38 -18.43
C GLU A 3 -13.04 8.24 -17.52
N PRO A 4 -13.76 8.03 -16.41
CA PRO A 4 -13.49 6.90 -15.54
C PRO A 4 -13.84 5.59 -16.23
N ARG A 5 -13.06 4.56 -15.89
CA ARG A 5 -13.26 3.23 -16.42
C ARG A 5 -13.92 2.35 -15.37
N THR A 6 -14.97 1.66 -15.75
CA THR A 6 -15.62 0.72 -14.85
C THR A 6 -14.77 -0.54 -14.72
N LEU A 7 -14.62 -1.02 -13.49
CA LEU A 7 -13.91 -2.27 -13.23
C LEU A 7 -14.76 -3.44 -13.75
N GLN A 8 -14.09 -4.39 -14.37
CA GLN A 8 -14.74 -5.58 -14.91
C GLN A 8 -14.01 -6.83 -14.44
N PRO A 9 -14.74 -7.96 -14.31
CA PRO A 9 -14.09 -9.22 -13.94
C PRO A 9 -12.93 -9.55 -14.85
N GLY A 10 -11.86 -10.06 -14.28
CA GLY A 10 -10.64 -10.37 -14.99
C GLY A 10 -9.61 -9.26 -14.99
N MET A 11 -9.96 -8.05 -14.59
CA MET A 11 -9.00 -6.98 -14.44
C MET A 11 -8.16 -7.19 -13.19
N CYS A 12 -6.87 -6.87 -13.29
CA CYS A 12 -5.96 -6.90 -12.16
C CYS A 12 -5.42 -5.50 -11.92
N LEU A 13 -5.41 -5.08 -10.66
CA LEU A 13 -4.91 -3.76 -10.30
C LEU A 13 -4.19 -3.82 -8.96
N THR A 14 -3.39 -2.80 -8.69
CA THR A 14 -2.74 -2.65 -7.40
C THR A 14 -3.46 -1.57 -6.60
N ILE A 15 -3.52 -1.78 -5.28
CA ILE A 15 -4.02 -0.77 -4.34
C ILE A 15 -2.85 -0.45 -3.42
N GLU A 16 -2.37 0.80 -3.46
CA GLU A 16 -1.08 1.16 -2.88
C GLU A 16 -1.13 2.43 -2.05
N PRO A 17 -1.93 2.48 -0.97
CA PRO A 17 -1.93 3.65 -0.12
C PRO A 17 -0.57 3.85 0.54
N GLY A 18 -0.15 5.10 0.65
CA GLY A 18 1.14 5.43 1.23
C GLY A 18 1.12 6.75 1.98
N LEU A 19 1.99 6.85 2.97
CA LEU A 19 2.23 8.06 3.74
C LEU A 19 3.71 8.40 3.65
N TYR A 20 4.01 9.64 3.28
CA TYR A 20 5.39 10.07 3.07
C TYR A 20 5.64 11.39 3.78
N PHE A 21 6.65 11.42 4.61
CA PHE A 21 7.04 12.61 5.37
C PHE A 21 8.41 13.07 4.91
N GLY A 22 8.48 14.27 4.35
CA GLY A 22 9.75 14.76 3.82
C GLY A 22 9.83 16.27 3.78
N ALA A 23 11.05 16.78 3.75
CA ALA A 23 11.32 18.21 3.67
C ALA A 23 10.83 18.84 2.37
N TRP A 24 10.52 18.03 1.37
CA TRP A 24 9.96 18.49 0.09
C TRP A 24 8.49 18.93 0.22
N ARG A 25 7.89 18.74 1.39
CA ARG A 25 6.53 19.19 1.69
C ARG A 25 6.54 20.20 2.83
N PRO A 26 7.07 21.42 2.60
CA PRO A 26 7.14 22.43 3.67
C PRO A 26 5.76 22.94 4.09
N ASP A 27 4.74 22.70 3.31
CA ASP A 27 3.36 23.07 3.60
C ASP A 27 2.69 22.14 4.61
N VAL A 28 3.33 21.03 4.94
CA VAL A 28 2.79 20.03 5.86
C VAL A 28 3.62 20.03 7.14
N ASP A 29 2.94 20.24 8.28
CA ASP A 29 3.59 20.19 9.58
C ASP A 29 3.89 18.74 9.93
N CYS A 30 5.17 18.41 10.04
CA CYS A 30 5.62 17.05 10.28
C CYS A 30 6.61 17.03 11.44
N PRO A 31 6.38 16.23 12.49
CA PRO A 31 7.38 16.07 13.54
C PRO A 31 8.71 15.60 12.96
N GLU A 32 9.80 16.21 13.42
CA GLU A 32 11.13 15.93 12.91
C GLU A 32 11.49 14.45 12.97
N ARG A 33 11.02 13.74 14.00
CA ARG A 33 11.29 12.31 14.15
C ARG A 33 10.71 11.44 13.03
N TYR A 34 9.73 11.97 12.29
CA TYR A 34 9.13 11.24 11.15
C TYR A 34 9.67 11.72 9.81
N SER A 35 10.55 12.73 9.83
CA SER A 35 11.10 13.32 8.61
C SER A 35 11.84 12.25 7.81
N ASN A 36 11.60 12.24 6.50
CA ASN A 36 12.22 11.31 5.55
C ASN A 36 11.80 9.85 5.74
N ILE A 37 10.66 9.62 6.39
CA ILE A 37 10.08 8.29 6.50
C ILE A 37 8.93 8.17 5.50
N GLY A 38 8.90 7.06 4.79
CA GLY A 38 7.78 6.74 3.91
C GLY A 38 7.36 5.29 4.10
N ILE A 39 6.05 5.07 4.05
CA ILE A 39 5.49 3.73 4.14
C ILE A 39 4.42 3.59 3.07
N ARG A 40 4.48 2.49 2.34
CA ARG A 40 3.44 2.10 1.40
C ARG A 40 3.05 0.66 1.69
N ILE A 41 1.74 0.42 1.66
CA ILE A 41 1.19 -0.93 1.74
C ILE A 41 0.56 -1.22 0.39
N GLU A 42 0.86 -2.39 -0.16
CA GLU A 42 0.37 -2.73 -1.49
C GLU A 42 -0.28 -4.09 -1.51
N ASP A 43 -1.41 -4.17 -2.20
CA ASP A 43 -2.02 -5.43 -2.55
C ASP A 43 -2.28 -5.49 -4.05
N ASP A 44 -2.11 -6.68 -4.62
CA ASP A 44 -2.53 -6.97 -5.98
C ASP A 44 -3.91 -7.61 -5.91
N VAL A 45 -4.85 -7.04 -6.63
CA VAL A 45 -6.25 -7.44 -6.53
C VAL A 45 -6.77 -7.82 -7.90
N LEU A 46 -7.35 -9.00 -7.99
CA LEU A 46 -8.08 -9.45 -9.16
C LEU A 46 -9.56 -9.12 -8.97
N VAL A 47 -10.15 -8.49 -9.97
CA VAL A 47 -11.59 -8.24 -9.96
C VAL A 47 -12.30 -9.53 -10.33
N GLY A 48 -12.96 -10.15 -9.36
CA GLY A 48 -13.75 -11.35 -9.57
C GLY A 48 -15.21 -11.03 -9.86
N GLU A 49 -15.96 -12.02 -10.29
CA GLU A 49 -17.38 -11.83 -10.59
C GLU A 49 -18.21 -11.55 -9.35
N LYS A 50 -17.79 -12.05 -8.20
CA LYS A 50 -18.51 -11.90 -6.94
C LYS A 50 -17.84 -10.96 -5.96
N GLY A 51 -16.75 -10.32 -6.36
CA GLY A 51 -16.02 -9.40 -5.52
C GLY A 51 -14.52 -9.49 -5.73
N PRO A 52 -13.76 -8.69 -4.98
CA PRO A 52 -12.32 -8.66 -5.14
C PRO A 52 -11.65 -9.93 -4.60
N ILE A 53 -10.59 -10.34 -5.28
CA ILE A 53 -9.74 -11.45 -4.84
C ILE A 53 -8.36 -10.86 -4.59
N VAL A 54 -7.90 -10.90 -3.35
CA VAL A 54 -6.59 -10.35 -2.97
C VAL A 54 -5.54 -11.41 -3.23
N LEU A 55 -4.73 -11.21 -4.28
CA LEU A 55 -3.72 -12.17 -4.70
C LEU A 55 -2.54 -12.23 -3.72
N THR A 56 -2.29 -11.15 -3.01
CA THR A 56 -1.17 -11.02 -2.08
C THR A 56 -1.62 -11.16 -0.61
N GLU A 57 -2.70 -11.88 -0.37
CA GLU A 57 -3.27 -12.04 0.96
C GLU A 57 -2.26 -12.57 1.99
N MET A 58 -1.35 -13.44 1.57
CA MET A 58 -0.35 -14.04 2.44
C MET A 58 0.82 -13.11 2.76
N CYS A 59 0.91 -11.97 2.10
CA CYS A 59 2.00 -11.04 2.35
C CYS A 59 1.77 -10.26 3.64
N PRO A 60 2.71 -10.28 4.59
CA PRO A 60 2.55 -9.55 5.86
C PRO A 60 2.39 -8.06 5.66
N LYS A 61 1.43 -7.45 6.37
CA LYS A 61 1.14 -6.01 6.26
C LYS A 61 0.92 -5.32 7.59
N THR A 62 0.42 -6.03 8.59
CA THR A 62 0.17 -5.41 9.89
C THR A 62 1.48 -5.15 10.63
N ILE A 63 1.46 -4.24 11.57
CA ILE A 63 2.64 -3.92 12.37
C ILE A 63 3.18 -5.19 13.05
N THR A 64 2.30 -5.97 13.65
CA THR A 64 2.69 -7.20 14.34
C THR A 64 3.34 -8.21 13.40
N GLU A 65 2.75 -8.42 12.22
CA GLU A 65 3.30 -9.34 11.24
C GLU A 65 4.68 -8.90 10.75
N ILE A 66 4.81 -7.62 10.42
CA ILE A 66 6.08 -7.09 9.90
C ILE A 66 7.16 -7.13 10.97
N GLU A 67 6.84 -6.75 12.20
CA GLU A 67 7.82 -6.77 13.28
C GLU A 67 8.27 -8.18 13.64
N SER A 68 7.45 -9.19 13.36
CA SER A 68 7.83 -10.57 13.60
C SER A 68 8.83 -11.12 12.60
N ILE A 69 9.01 -10.43 11.45
CA ILE A 69 9.83 -10.92 10.33
C ILE A 69 11.06 -10.03 10.10
N VAL A 70 10.88 -8.72 10.15
CA VAL A 70 11.94 -7.77 9.83
C VAL A 70 13.05 -7.86 10.87
N GLY A 71 14.29 -7.95 10.38
CA GLY A 71 15.46 -8.05 11.25
C GLY A 71 15.79 -9.45 11.71
N ILE A 72 15.01 -10.45 11.32
CA ILE A 72 15.33 -11.83 11.65
C ILE A 72 16.41 -12.34 10.68
N PRO A 73 17.53 -12.92 11.19
CA PRO A 73 18.55 -13.48 10.32
C PRO A 73 17.99 -14.66 9.51
N ILE A 74 18.42 -14.72 8.27
CA ILE A 74 18.01 -15.81 7.37
C ILE A 74 19.00 -16.96 7.49
#